data_3cabb69fc2f6393e1a2402eb2a348708
#
_entry.id   3cabb69fc2f6393e1a2402eb2a348708
#
_cell.length_a   1.000
_cell.length_b   1.000
_cell.length_c   1.000
_cell.angle_alpha   90.00
_cell.angle_beta   90.00
_cell.angle_gamma   90.00
#
_symmetry.space_group_name_H-M   'P 1'
#
loop_
_entity.id
_entity.type
_entity.pdbx_description
1 polymer ?
#
loop_
_entity_poly.entity_id
_entity_poly.type
_entity_poly.pdbx_seq_one_letter_code
_entity_poly.pdbx_strand_id
1 'polypeptide(L)'
;MTDIRTYGGWRRRRGLGLLGLGTTGTFVALGALTALVLTVSVDLRAALYTGPPAALAGALVLIRVSGVPVAHLITRRIRWSYGKARGHTRYRAGVVVAHPRAFQLPGVLAATRLMSAEDAFGRPYGIVWDRRAGLFTATLKVSPASTWLAERSDADAWVANWGAWLASLGHMPAVRWVTVTVETAPEPGSALADTVGHALSSTAPEAAALLMRQLVSTAPRTAARVNTYVSVTFDPARSPAGQGDISTAIGELGRTTEALASALGSCGVTVTDRATAAELAGIVRAAYDPASRADTDRSDDLTWADAGPIGAEEHPDHYRHDSGISVSWAWHEAPRQNVPADVLSRLVAPGSYPKRVSLQYRPLPAAEATRVLEDEVNAAAFREQYRRRTGRDETARDAYDQARARQAAAEEATGAGVTLVTLYVTTTVTHEEDLAQAVAITEAAAEASRIRLRRLWGSQSAGFATTLPCGVCPAELTRRSW
;
A
#
# COMPACT_ATOMS: atom_id res chain seq x y z
N MET A 1 -1.02 15.44 -35.28
CA MET A 1 -0.72 15.35 -33.83
C MET A 1 -1.61 14.25 -33.28
N THR A 2 -1.07 13.07 -33.04
CA THR A 2 -1.81 11.95 -32.41
C THR A 2 -2.17 12.36 -31.00
N ASP A 3 -3.47 12.37 -30.72
CA ASP A 3 -4.02 12.74 -29.42
C ASP A 3 -3.50 11.76 -28.37
N ILE A 4 -2.76 12.26 -27.37
CA ILE A 4 -2.16 11.42 -26.32
C ILE A 4 -3.30 11.01 -25.40
N ARG A 5 -3.61 9.70 -25.35
CA ARG A 5 -4.59 9.17 -24.43
C ARG A 5 -4.15 9.45 -22.99
N THR A 6 -5.05 10.03 -22.21
CA THR A 6 -4.78 10.45 -20.84
C THR A 6 -5.77 9.80 -19.90
N TYR A 7 -5.30 9.52 -18.69
CA TYR A 7 -6.06 8.84 -17.65
C TYR A 7 -6.28 9.78 -16.47
N GLY A 8 -7.46 9.74 -15.89
CA GLY A 8 -7.81 10.65 -14.81
C GLY A 8 -9.08 10.23 -14.09
N GLY A 9 -9.73 11.20 -13.44
CA GLY A 9 -10.97 10.91 -12.73
C GLY A 9 -10.77 10.35 -11.33
N TRP A 10 -9.55 10.43 -10.81
CA TRP A 10 -9.24 10.03 -9.44
C TRP A 10 -10.13 10.76 -8.44
N ARG A 11 -10.86 10.01 -7.62
CA ARG A 11 -11.82 10.58 -6.68
C ARG A 11 -11.43 10.25 -5.24
N ARG A 12 -11.48 11.26 -4.40
CA ARG A 12 -11.38 11.06 -2.96
C ARG A 12 -12.81 10.93 -2.41
N ARG A 13 -13.13 9.83 -1.76
CA ARG A 13 -14.41 9.69 -1.05
C ARG A 13 -14.56 10.83 -0.04
N ARG A 14 -15.57 11.66 -0.25
CA ARG A 14 -15.98 12.73 0.66
C ARG A 14 -17.29 12.31 1.29
N GLY A 15 -17.29 12.04 2.59
CA GLY A 15 -18.54 11.76 3.33
C GLY A 15 -19.50 12.97 3.34
N LEU A 16 -20.69 12.75 3.85
CA LEU A 16 -21.79 13.73 4.04
C LEU A 16 -21.46 14.90 5.00
N GLY A 17 -20.21 15.03 5.48
CA GLY A 17 -19.82 16.05 6.43
C GLY A 17 -19.99 17.49 5.94
N LEU A 18 -20.62 18.34 6.75
CA LEU A 18 -20.75 19.78 6.52
C LEU A 18 -19.38 20.47 6.64
N LEU A 19 -19.15 21.57 5.90
CA LEU A 19 -17.91 22.37 5.92
C LEU A 19 -16.61 21.57 5.66
N GLY A 20 -16.73 20.43 4.98
CA GLY A 20 -15.60 19.53 4.75
C GLY A 20 -15.16 18.72 5.97
N LEU A 21 -15.88 18.80 7.09
CA LEU A 21 -15.71 17.90 8.22
C LEU A 21 -16.19 16.51 7.80
N GLY A 22 -15.50 15.45 8.27
CA GLY A 22 -16.05 14.10 8.14
C GLY A 22 -17.35 13.97 8.96
N THR A 23 -18.11 12.89 8.74
CA THR A 23 -19.37 12.65 9.49
C THR A 23 -19.19 12.80 11.00
N THR A 24 -18.16 12.18 11.58
CA THR A 24 -17.85 12.28 13.02
C THR A 24 -17.59 13.72 13.45
N GLY A 25 -16.79 14.48 12.68
CA GLY A 25 -16.51 15.89 13.00
C GLY A 25 -17.76 16.77 12.94
N THR A 26 -18.67 16.49 12.01
CA THR A 26 -19.96 17.18 11.89
C THR A 26 -20.85 16.91 13.11
N PHE A 27 -20.96 15.65 13.54
CA PHE A 27 -21.72 15.30 14.74
C PHE A 27 -21.15 15.93 16.01
N VAL A 28 -19.83 15.96 16.18
CA VAL A 28 -19.19 16.62 17.32
C VAL A 28 -19.45 18.12 17.31
N ALA A 29 -19.31 18.77 16.15
CA ALA A 29 -19.59 20.20 16.02
C ALA A 29 -21.06 20.56 16.28
N LEU A 30 -21.99 19.78 15.73
CA LEU A 30 -23.42 19.95 15.96
C LEU A 30 -23.79 19.66 17.42
N GLY A 31 -23.25 18.60 18.02
CA GLY A 31 -23.47 18.26 19.43
C GLY A 31 -22.98 19.36 20.37
N ALA A 32 -21.79 19.93 20.11
CA ALA A 32 -21.28 21.05 20.89
C ALA A 32 -22.13 22.31 20.73
N LEU A 33 -22.63 22.60 19.52
CA LEU A 33 -23.54 23.71 19.27
C LEU A 33 -24.88 23.49 19.97
N THR A 34 -25.47 22.31 19.87
CA THR A 34 -26.76 21.97 20.53
C THR A 34 -26.64 22.06 22.05
N ALA A 35 -25.54 21.54 22.61
CA ALA A 35 -25.29 21.65 24.05
C ALA A 35 -25.19 23.10 24.50
N LEU A 36 -24.52 23.96 23.72
CA LEU A 36 -24.40 25.37 24.00
C LEU A 36 -25.78 26.07 23.96
N VAL A 37 -26.56 25.81 22.89
CA VAL A 37 -27.91 26.39 22.75
C VAL A 37 -28.82 25.98 23.88
N LEU A 38 -28.82 24.70 24.26
CA LEU A 38 -29.62 24.20 25.39
C LEU A 38 -29.24 24.86 26.74
N THR A 39 -27.95 24.99 26.99
CA THR A 39 -27.49 25.64 28.24
C THR A 39 -27.83 27.12 28.31
N VAL A 40 -27.70 27.85 27.18
CA VAL A 40 -28.12 29.26 27.07
C VAL A 40 -29.66 29.38 27.31
N SER A 41 -30.43 28.42 26.81
CA SER A 41 -31.90 28.44 26.93
C SER A 41 -32.39 28.17 28.38
N VAL A 42 -31.60 27.44 29.17
CA VAL A 42 -31.96 27.10 30.59
C VAL A 42 -31.41 28.14 31.56
N ASP A 43 -30.16 28.51 31.46
CA ASP A 43 -29.54 29.52 32.33
C ASP A 43 -28.31 30.15 31.60
N LEU A 44 -28.38 31.47 31.41
CA LEU A 44 -27.28 32.23 30.76
C LEU A 44 -25.96 32.14 31.55
N ARG A 45 -26.03 31.99 32.87
CA ARG A 45 -24.84 31.82 33.72
C ARG A 45 -24.17 30.47 33.50
N ALA A 46 -24.94 29.41 33.23
CA ALA A 46 -24.42 28.12 32.90
C ALA A 46 -23.64 28.13 31.56
N ALA A 47 -24.02 29.00 30.64
CA ALA A 47 -23.31 29.19 29.38
C ALA A 47 -21.86 29.68 29.56
N LEU A 48 -21.56 30.41 30.64
CA LEU A 48 -20.21 30.85 30.96
C LEU A 48 -19.28 29.67 31.27
N TYR A 49 -19.81 28.58 31.82
CA TYR A 49 -19.03 27.36 32.12
C TYR A 49 -19.01 26.36 30.97
N THR A 50 -20.07 26.28 30.19
CA THR A 50 -20.17 25.32 29.06
C THR A 50 -19.66 25.91 27.74
N GLY A 51 -19.68 27.24 27.57
CA GLY A 51 -19.21 27.95 26.39
C GLY A 51 -17.74 27.66 26.05
N PRO A 52 -16.78 27.89 26.98
CA PRO A 52 -15.37 27.66 26.71
C PRO A 52 -15.05 26.22 26.27
N PRO A 53 -15.51 25.14 26.94
CA PRO A 53 -15.26 23.77 26.48
C PRO A 53 -15.95 23.45 25.14
N ALA A 54 -17.15 23.98 24.88
CA ALA A 54 -17.81 23.80 23.58
C ALA A 54 -17.06 24.52 22.45
N ALA A 55 -16.61 25.75 22.69
CA ALA A 55 -15.78 26.49 21.74
C ALA A 55 -14.44 25.79 21.49
N LEU A 56 -13.80 25.25 22.53
CA LEU A 56 -12.56 24.47 22.39
C LEU A 56 -12.80 23.20 21.56
N ALA A 57 -13.87 22.43 21.85
CA ALA A 57 -14.22 21.24 21.07
C ALA A 57 -14.48 21.57 19.60
N GLY A 58 -15.20 22.65 19.33
CA GLY A 58 -15.43 23.16 17.98
C GLY A 58 -14.12 23.58 17.29
N ALA A 59 -13.27 24.31 17.97
CA ALA A 59 -11.98 24.76 17.43
C ALA A 59 -11.08 23.56 17.10
N LEU A 60 -10.99 22.56 17.95
CA LEU A 60 -10.19 21.35 17.74
C LEU A 60 -10.63 20.55 16.50
N VAL A 61 -11.91 20.59 16.17
CA VAL A 61 -12.48 19.88 15.00
C VAL A 61 -12.38 20.73 13.72
N LEU A 62 -12.57 22.05 13.84
CA LEU A 62 -12.59 22.98 12.69
C LEU A 62 -11.19 23.36 12.22
N ILE A 63 -10.26 23.59 13.15
CA ILE A 63 -8.88 23.97 12.80
C ILE A 63 -8.17 22.76 12.21
N ARG A 64 -7.55 22.97 11.05
CA ARG A 64 -6.79 21.95 10.32
C ARG A 64 -5.36 22.37 10.12
N VAL A 65 -4.44 21.46 10.46
CA VAL A 65 -3.01 21.59 10.17
C VAL A 65 -2.68 20.56 9.08
N SER A 66 -2.15 21.01 7.97
CA SER A 66 -1.85 20.16 6.80
C SER A 66 -3.03 19.29 6.36
N GLY A 67 -4.26 19.83 6.41
CA GLY A 67 -5.48 19.16 5.99
C GLY A 67 -6.07 18.17 7.00
N VAL A 68 -5.45 18.01 8.19
CA VAL A 68 -5.91 17.11 9.26
C VAL A 68 -6.47 17.93 10.43
N PRO A 69 -7.66 17.62 10.97
CA PRO A 69 -8.18 18.27 12.18
C PRO A 69 -7.22 18.15 13.36
N VAL A 70 -7.05 19.22 14.14
CA VAL A 70 -6.17 19.25 15.31
C VAL A 70 -6.55 18.17 16.32
N ALA A 71 -7.84 17.89 16.49
CA ALA A 71 -8.34 16.79 17.34
C ALA A 71 -7.69 15.43 16.99
N HIS A 72 -7.57 15.10 15.69
CA HIS A 72 -6.91 13.88 15.24
C HIS A 72 -5.40 13.89 15.51
N LEU A 73 -4.75 15.05 15.41
CA LEU A 73 -3.31 15.16 15.72
C LEU A 73 -3.07 14.91 17.20
N ILE A 74 -3.89 15.50 18.08
CA ILE A 74 -3.81 15.32 19.54
C ILE A 74 -4.08 13.86 19.89
N THR A 75 -5.16 13.27 19.40
CA THR A 75 -5.51 11.86 19.67
C THR A 75 -4.38 10.93 19.25
N ARG A 76 -3.81 11.15 18.05
CA ARG A 76 -2.66 10.37 17.56
C ARG A 76 -1.44 10.54 18.48
N ARG A 77 -1.15 11.76 18.93
CA ARG A 77 -0.04 12.03 19.84
C ARG A 77 -0.21 11.32 21.17
N ILE A 78 -1.41 11.37 21.74
CA ILE A 78 -1.74 10.69 22.99
C ILE A 78 -1.59 9.18 22.84
N ARG A 79 -2.21 8.58 21.81
CA ARG A 79 -2.12 7.14 21.54
C ARG A 79 -0.66 6.69 21.34
N TRP A 80 0.12 7.48 20.61
CA TRP A 80 1.53 7.18 20.41
C TRP A 80 2.34 7.27 21.72
N SER A 81 2.16 8.32 22.53
CA SER A 81 2.81 8.47 23.83
C SER A 81 2.44 7.35 24.79
N TYR A 82 1.16 6.96 24.81
CA TYR A 82 0.69 5.80 25.58
C TYR A 82 1.35 4.50 25.09
N GLY A 83 1.39 4.26 23.80
CA GLY A 83 2.04 3.09 23.21
C GLY A 83 3.54 3.04 23.53
N LYS A 84 4.23 4.20 23.45
CA LYS A 84 5.64 4.33 23.81
C LYS A 84 5.87 4.01 25.30
N ALA A 85 5.04 4.55 26.20
CA ALA A 85 5.12 4.28 27.64
C ALA A 85 4.89 2.79 27.98
N ARG A 86 4.08 2.09 27.17
CA ARG A 86 3.81 0.65 27.29
C ARG A 86 4.81 -0.23 26.54
N GLY A 87 5.83 0.33 25.88
CA GLY A 87 6.83 -0.40 25.12
C GLY A 87 6.33 -0.97 23.78
N HIS A 88 5.13 -0.58 23.29
CA HIS A 88 4.59 -1.08 22.03
C HIS A 88 5.37 -0.63 20.79
N THR A 89 6.25 0.37 20.96
CA THR A 89 7.12 0.88 19.88
C THR A 89 8.42 0.12 19.75
N ARG A 90 8.69 -0.87 20.62
CA ARG A 90 9.92 -1.66 20.63
C ARG A 90 9.64 -3.13 20.43
N TYR A 91 10.44 -3.76 19.58
CA TYR A 91 10.43 -5.18 19.34
C TYR A 91 11.82 -5.77 19.62
N ARG A 92 11.86 -6.98 20.19
CA ARG A 92 13.06 -7.79 20.37
C ARG A 92 12.74 -9.23 20.02
N ALA A 93 13.58 -9.85 19.19
CA ALA A 93 13.45 -11.25 18.82
C ALA A 93 13.91 -12.17 19.93
N GLY A 94 13.57 -13.46 19.82
CA GLY A 94 13.95 -14.52 20.76
C GLY A 94 15.44 -14.74 20.91
N VAL A 95 16.23 -14.31 19.94
CA VAL A 95 17.70 -14.31 20.04
C VAL A 95 18.21 -13.39 21.17
N VAL A 96 17.47 -12.30 21.46
CA VAL A 96 17.85 -11.32 22.47
C VAL A 96 17.11 -11.56 23.78
N VAL A 97 15.85 -11.95 23.72
CA VAL A 97 14.97 -12.12 24.87
C VAL A 97 14.06 -13.33 24.68
N ALA A 98 14.15 -14.30 25.57
CA ALA A 98 13.24 -15.43 25.56
C ALA A 98 11.86 -15.01 26.08
N HIS A 99 10.85 -15.05 25.20
CA HIS A 99 9.45 -14.81 25.55
C HIS A 99 8.52 -15.58 24.57
N PRO A 100 7.24 -15.83 24.94
CA PRO A 100 6.37 -16.72 24.15
C PRO A 100 6.11 -16.29 22.69
N ARG A 101 6.41 -15.02 22.34
CA ARG A 101 6.20 -14.46 20.99
C ARG A 101 7.51 -14.02 20.34
N ALA A 102 8.62 -14.53 20.79
CA ALA A 102 9.95 -14.09 20.40
C ALA A 102 10.29 -14.31 18.91
N PHE A 103 9.58 -15.24 18.26
CA PHE A 103 9.78 -15.59 16.84
C PHE A 103 8.61 -15.16 15.95
N GLN A 104 7.78 -14.21 16.41
CA GLN A 104 6.75 -13.60 15.60
C GLN A 104 7.30 -12.30 14.99
N LEU A 105 6.82 -11.97 13.78
CA LEU A 105 7.14 -10.69 13.17
C LEU A 105 6.59 -9.51 14.00
N PRO A 106 7.19 -8.32 13.92
CA PRO A 106 6.73 -7.17 14.70
C PRO A 106 5.43 -6.57 14.17
N GLY A 107 4.71 -5.87 15.05
CA GLY A 107 3.58 -5.01 14.74
C GLY A 107 2.41 -5.72 14.07
N VAL A 108 1.97 -5.20 12.93
CA VAL A 108 0.81 -5.72 12.20
C VAL A 108 1.05 -7.10 11.57
N LEU A 109 2.30 -7.50 11.41
CA LEU A 109 2.68 -8.81 10.89
C LEU A 109 2.73 -9.90 11.97
N ALA A 110 2.57 -9.57 13.26
CA ALA A 110 2.69 -10.52 14.36
C ALA A 110 1.70 -11.69 14.29
N ALA A 111 0.53 -11.49 13.68
CA ALA A 111 -0.48 -12.53 13.52
C ALA A 111 -0.25 -13.42 12.29
N THR A 112 0.73 -13.12 11.46
CA THR A 112 0.98 -13.85 10.21
C THR A 112 1.76 -15.15 10.45
N ARG A 113 1.50 -16.11 9.58
CA ARG A 113 2.22 -17.38 9.45
C ARG A 113 2.54 -17.60 7.99
N LEU A 114 3.64 -18.26 7.73
CA LEU A 114 4.02 -18.68 6.39
C LEU A 114 3.70 -20.17 6.24
N MET A 115 3.09 -20.52 5.13
CA MET A 115 2.78 -21.88 4.74
C MET A 115 3.33 -22.13 3.34
N SER A 116 3.69 -23.37 3.05
CA SER A 116 4.00 -23.85 1.71
C SER A 116 2.84 -24.68 1.20
N ALA A 117 2.47 -24.49 -0.05
CA ALA A 117 1.50 -25.29 -0.76
C ALA A 117 2.05 -25.64 -2.15
N GLU A 118 1.46 -26.63 -2.81
CA GLU A 118 1.79 -26.99 -4.17
C GLU A 118 0.65 -26.61 -5.11
N ASP A 119 1.00 -26.16 -6.32
CA ASP A 119 0.03 -25.90 -7.38
C ASP A 119 -0.40 -27.22 -8.06
N ALA A 120 -1.31 -27.12 -9.03
CA ALA A 120 -1.80 -28.28 -9.80
C ALA A 120 -0.69 -29.02 -10.58
N PHE A 121 0.48 -28.43 -10.74
CA PHE A 121 1.66 -28.99 -11.40
C PHE A 121 2.72 -29.48 -10.44
N GLY A 122 2.45 -29.47 -9.12
CA GLY A 122 3.42 -29.87 -8.08
C GLY A 122 4.49 -28.81 -7.79
N ARG A 123 4.35 -27.58 -8.26
CA ARG A 123 5.32 -26.51 -7.99
C ARG A 123 4.99 -25.85 -6.63
N PRO A 124 5.98 -25.73 -5.74
CA PRO A 124 5.75 -25.14 -4.43
C PRO A 124 5.54 -23.62 -4.53
N TYR A 125 4.63 -23.09 -3.71
CA TYR A 125 4.44 -21.65 -3.54
C TYR A 125 4.13 -21.31 -2.08
N GLY A 126 4.49 -20.08 -1.67
CA GLY A 126 4.30 -19.58 -0.32
C GLY A 126 2.95 -18.87 -0.16
N ILE A 127 2.36 -19.06 1.00
CA ILE A 127 1.12 -18.40 1.42
C ILE A 127 1.36 -17.72 2.76
N VAL A 128 1.16 -16.40 2.82
CA VAL A 128 1.13 -15.66 4.08
C VAL A 128 -0.29 -15.72 4.64
N TRP A 129 -0.46 -16.35 5.76
CA TRP A 129 -1.74 -16.47 6.47
C TRP A 129 -1.82 -15.48 7.62
N ASP A 130 -2.68 -14.49 7.53
CA ASP A 130 -3.07 -13.62 8.66
C ASP A 130 -4.14 -14.36 9.50
N ARG A 131 -3.70 -14.98 10.60
CA ARG A 131 -4.56 -15.76 11.50
C ARG A 131 -5.64 -14.91 12.19
N ARG A 132 -5.37 -13.64 12.43
CA ARG A 132 -6.32 -12.72 13.07
C ARG A 132 -7.43 -12.32 12.11
N ALA A 133 -7.06 -12.13 10.86
CA ALA A 133 -7.96 -11.73 9.80
C ALA A 133 -8.64 -12.90 9.10
N GLY A 134 -8.07 -14.11 9.21
CA GLY A 134 -8.51 -15.27 8.44
C GLY A 134 -8.20 -15.16 6.96
N LEU A 135 -7.19 -14.38 6.56
CA LEU A 135 -6.89 -14.07 5.17
C LEU A 135 -5.63 -14.81 4.71
N PHE A 136 -5.63 -15.24 3.46
CA PHE A 136 -4.48 -15.82 2.79
C PHE A 136 -3.95 -14.87 1.72
N THR A 137 -2.64 -14.78 1.58
CA THR A 137 -1.99 -13.98 0.54
C THR A 137 -1.00 -14.83 -0.21
N ALA A 138 -1.18 -14.95 -1.53
CA ALA A 138 -0.22 -15.55 -2.44
C ALA A 138 0.40 -14.45 -3.31
N THR A 139 1.67 -14.61 -3.66
CA THR A 139 2.44 -13.58 -4.38
C THR A 139 3.01 -14.15 -5.68
N LEU A 140 2.74 -13.45 -6.78
CA LEU A 140 3.32 -13.69 -8.09
C LEU A 140 4.55 -12.82 -8.28
N LYS A 141 5.62 -13.39 -8.82
CA LYS A 141 6.77 -12.66 -9.34
C LYS A 141 6.47 -12.32 -10.80
N VAL A 142 6.58 -11.05 -11.15
CA VAL A 142 6.20 -10.59 -12.48
C VAL A 142 7.26 -9.69 -13.10
N SER A 143 7.36 -9.75 -14.42
CA SER A 143 8.18 -8.85 -15.21
C SER A 143 7.28 -8.01 -16.12
N PRO A 144 7.05 -6.73 -15.81
CA PRO A 144 6.26 -5.86 -16.67
C PRO A 144 7.06 -5.50 -17.93
N ALA A 145 6.38 -5.44 -19.07
CA ALA A 145 6.96 -4.92 -20.29
C ALA A 145 7.28 -3.42 -20.14
N SER A 146 8.38 -2.98 -20.76
CA SER A 146 8.77 -1.57 -20.71
C SER A 146 7.89 -0.74 -21.65
N THR A 147 7.14 0.20 -21.10
CA THR A 147 6.36 1.17 -21.89
C THR A 147 7.22 2.13 -22.71
N TRP A 148 8.52 2.24 -22.41
CA TRP A 148 9.47 3.10 -23.12
C TRP A 148 9.87 2.53 -24.50
N LEU A 149 9.77 1.20 -24.63
CA LEU A 149 10.12 0.48 -25.87
C LEU A 149 8.86 0.01 -26.64
N ALA A 150 7.69 0.17 -26.04
CA ALA A 150 6.43 -0.24 -26.64
C ALA A 150 5.85 0.84 -27.54
N GLU A 151 5.11 0.44 -28.56
CA GLU A 151 4.26 1.37 -29.30
C GLU A 151 3.15 1.93 -28.38
N ARG A 152 2.71 3.16 -28.64
CA ARG A 152 1.67 3.79 -27.82
C ARG A 152 0.37 3.02 -27.81
N SER A 153 -0.01 2.45 -28.95
CA SER A 153 -1.19 1.59 -29.11
C SER A 153 -1.15 0.40 -28.14
N ASP A 154 0.03 -0.21 -27.98
CA ASP A 154 0.22 -1.35 -27.10
C ASP A 154 0.13 -0.93 -25.63
N ALA A 155 0.79 0.17 -25.28
CA ALA A 155 0.71 0.73 -23.93
C ALA A 155 -0.73 1.09 -23.53
N ASP A 156 -1.50 1.70 -24.45
CA ASP A 156 -2.92 2.01 -24.23
C ASP A 156 -3.79 0.74 -24.12
N ALA A 157 -3.49 -0.29 -24.94
CA ALA A 157 -4.17 -1.58 -24.85
C ALA A 157 -3.87 -2.28 -23.51
N TRP A 158 -2.63 -2.27 -23.06
CA TRP A 158 -2.26 -2.85 -21.74
C TRP A 158 -2.99 -2.16 -20.59
N VAL A 159 -3.09 -0.82 -20.61
CA VAL A 159 -3.83 -0.08 -19.58
C VAL A 159 -5.33 -0.40 -19.64
N ALA A 160 -5.91 -0.52 -20.84
CA ALA A 160 -7.32 -0.90 -20.98
C ALA A 160 -7.56 -2.32 -20.44
N ASN A 161 -6.70 -3.27 -20.80
CA ASN A 161 -6.76 -4.66 -20.33
C ASN A 161 -6.56 -4.74 -18.80
N TRP A 162 -5.65 -3.93 -18.23
CA TRP A 162 -5.48 -3.79 -16.79
C TRP A 162 -6.76 -3.31 -16.11
N GLY A 163 -7.44 -2.31 -16.69
CA GLY A 163 -8.74 -1.84 -16.23
C GLY A 163 -9.81 -2.94 -16.25
N ALA A 164 -9.88 -3.71 -17.33
CA ALA A 164 -10.81 -4.85 -17.46
C ALA A 164 -10.47 -5.96 -16.47
N TRP A 165 -9.18 -6.25 -16.26
CA TRP A 165 -8.73 -7.21 -15.26
C TRP A 165 -9.11 -6.78 -13.84
N LEU A 166 -8.92 -5.51 -13.48
CA LEU A 166 -9.38 -4.98 -12.18
C LEU A 166 -10.90 -5.04 -12.03
N ALA A 167 -11.66 -4.77 -13.09
CA ALA A 167 -13.12 -4.87 -13.07
C ALA A 167 -13.58 -6.32 -12.82
N SER A 168 -12.91 -7.31 -13.42
CA SER A 168 -13.23 -8.74 -13.22
C SER A 168 -13.09 -9.17 -11.75
N LEU A 169 -12.20 -8.55 -10.98
CA LEU A 169 -12.04 -8.83 -9.54
C LEU A 169 -13.30 -8.51 -8.73
N GLY A 170 -14.14 -7.58 -9.19
CA GLY A 170 -15.43 -7.27 -8.57
C GLY A 170 -16.43 -8.44 -8.57
N HIS A 171 -16.24 -9.41 -9.47
CA HIS A 171 -17.03 -10.64 -9.56
C HIS A 171 -16.42 -11.80 -8.74
N MET A 172 -15.27 -11.59 -8.10
CA MET A 172 -14.58 -12.56 -7.25
C MET A 172 -14.65 -12.13 -5.78
N PRO A 173 -15.75 -12.39 -5.06
CA PRO A 173 -15.96 -11.86 -3.70
C PRO A 173 -14.93 -12.33 -2.68
N ALA A 174 -14.28 -13.45 -2.95
CA ALA A 174 -13.20 -13.98 -2.12
C ALA A 174 -11.89 -13.19 -2.28
N VAL A 175 -11.65 -12.49 -3.41
CA VAL A 175 -10.50 -11.61 -3.59
C VAL A 175 -10.78 -10.28 -2.88
N ARG A 176 -10.04 -10.02 -1.81
CA ARG A 176 -10.24 -8.81 -0.98
C ARG A 176 -9.51 -7.60 -1.52
N TRP A 177 -8.28 -7.78 -1.92
CA TRP A 177 -7.46 -6.79 -2.59
C TRP A 177 -6.29 -7.44 -3.32
N VAL A 178 -5.78 -6.72 -4.28
CA VAL A 178 -4.53 -7.04 -4.96
C VAL A 178 -3.55 -5.91 -4.70
N THR A 179 -2.30 -6.25 -4.44
CA THR A 179 -1.22 -5.29 -4.23
C THR A 179 -0.14 -5.50 -5.29
N VAL A 180 0.16 -4.46 -6.04
CA VAL A 180 1.32 -4.44 -6.94
C VAL A 180 2.44 -3.71 -6.22
N THR A 181 3.54 -4.39 -5.95
CA THR A 181 4.71 -3.82 -5.29
C THR A 181 5.89 -3.82 -6.25
N VAL A 182 6.45 -2.65 -6.49
CA VAL A 182 7.72 -2.47 -7.20
C VAL A 182 8.79 -2.17 -6.16
N GLU A 183 9.75 -3.07 -6.04
CA GLU A 183 10.93 -2.91 -5.20
C GLU A 183 12.11 -2.54 -6.08
N THR A 184 12.81 -1.47 -5.74
CA THR A 184 14.04 -1.05 -6.38
C THR A 184 15.14 -0.95 -5.34
N ALA A 185 16.30 -1.48 -5.63
CA ALA A 185 17.46 -1.37 -4.78
C ALA A 185 18.71 -1.16 -5.65
N PRO A 186 19.67 -0.32 -5.19
CA PRO A 186 20.99 -0.30 -5.82
C PRO A 186 21.63 -1.67 -5.65
N GLU A 187 22.18 -2.21 -6.70
CA GLU A 187 22.91 -3.47 -6.65
C GLU A 187 24.40 -3.17 -6.48
N PRO A 188 25.08 -3.78 -5.48
CA PRO A 188 26.52 -3.63 -5.36
C PRO A 188 27.18 -4.10 -6.64
N GLY A 189 28.14 -3.34 -7.16
CA GLY A 189 28.84 -3.69 -8.40
C GLY A 189 29.61 -5.02 -8.35
N SER A 190 29.71 -5.62 -7.16
CA SER A 190 30.27 -6.96 -6.94
C SER A 190 29.26 -8.10 -7.22
N ALA A 191 27.96 -7.85 -7.19
CA ALA A 191 26.95 -8.91 -7.30
C ALA A 191 27.07 -9.70 -8.62
N LEU A 192 27.33 -9.01 -9.73
CA LEU A 192 27.57 -9.65 -11.02
C LEU A 192 28.86 -10.49 -10.99
N ALA A 193 29.93 -9.97 -10.38
CA ALA A 193 31.22 -10.67 -10.25
C ALA A 193 31.06 -11.92 -9.39
N ASP A 194 30.33 -11.83 -8.30
CA ASP A 194 30.06 -12.95 -7.41
C ASP A 194 29.21 -14.02 -8.10
N THR A 195 28.13 -13.61 -8.79
CA THR A 195 27.26 -14.54 -9.55
C THR A 195 28.03 -15.27 -10.63
N VAL A 196 28.81 -14.54 -11.44
CA VAL A 196 29.63 -15.16 -12.49
C VAL A 196 30.71 -16.01 -11.87
N GLY A 197 31.37 -15.59 -10.79
CA GLY A 197 32.35 -16.36 -10.06
C GLY A 197 31.83 -17.70 -9.56
N HIS A 198 30.64 -17.76 -9.05
CA HIS A 198 29.99 -19.02 -8.58
C HIS A 198 29.49 -19.89 -9.75
N ALA A 199 29.00 -19.28 -10.84
CA ALA A 199 28.51 -19.99 -12.01
C ALA A 199 29.61 -20.51 -12.91
N LEU A 200 30.84 -20.03 -12.77
CA LEU A 200 31.98 -20.42 -13.58
C LEU A 200 32.39 -21.87 -13.24
N SER A 201 32.25 -22.76 -14.23
CA SER A 201 32.66 -24.15 -14.04
C SER A 201 34.17 -24.25 -13.77
N SER A 202 34.55 -25.09 -12.80
CA SER A 202 35.96 -25.40 -12.52
C SER A 202 36.71 -26.08 -13.71
N THR A 203 35.93 -26.60 -14.66
CA THR A 203 36.46 -27.25 -15.90
C THR A 203 36.38 -26.33 -17.12
N ALA A 204 36.02 -25.05 -16.95
CA ALA A 204 35.96 -24.10 -18.06
C ALA A 204 37.35 -23.84 -18.66
N PRO A 205 37.46 -23.73 -20.00
CA PRO A 205 38.69 -23.32 -20.64
C PRO A 205 39.19 -21.98 -20.09
N GLU A 206 40.48 -21.87 -19.80
CA GLU A 206 41.07 -20.69 -19.16
C GLU A 206 40.82 -19.39 -19.95
N ALA A 207 40.85 -19.44 -21.27
CA ALA A 207 40.53 -18.30 -22.13
C ALA A 207 39.09 -17.84 -22.00
N ALA A 208 38.12 -18.76 -21.83
CA ALA A 208 36.72 -18.43 -21.60
C ALA A 208 36.50 -17.81 -20.22
N ALA A 209 37.15 -18.35 -19.19
CA ALA A 209 37.12 -17.81 -17.84
C ALA A 209 37.73 -16.40 -17.75
N LEU A 210 38.84 -16.15 -18.46
CA LEU A 210 39.46 -14.83 -18.54
C LEU A 210 38.56 -13.82 -19.26
N LEU A 211 37.96 -14.21 -20.39
CA LEU A 211 37.02 -13.36 -21.12
C LEU A 211 35.80 -12.98 -20.25
N MET A 212 35.23 -13.96 -19.53
CA MET A 212 34.09 -13.70 -18.62
C MET A 212 34.46 -12.73 -17.50
N ARG A 213 35.65 -12.91 -16.87
CA ARG A 213 36.12 -11.98 -15.82
C ARG A 213 36.36 -10.57 -16.39
N GLN A 214 36.87 -10.48 -17.60
CA GLN A 214 37.09 -9.20 -18.29
C GLN A 214 35.75 -8.51 -18.59
N LEU A 215 34.76 -9.24 -19.11
CA LEU A 215 33.41 -8.71 -19.34
C LEU A 215 32.77 -8.19 -18.02
N VAL A 216 32.90 -8.96 -16.96
CA VAL A 216 32.39 -8.54 -15.61
C VAL A 216 33.12 -7.29 -15.13
N SER A 217 34.44 -7.18 -15.32
CA SER A 217 35.21 -6.01 -14.90
C SER A 217 34.88 -4.73 -15.69
N THR A 218 34.36 -4.87 -16.90
CA THR A 218 33.91 -3.76 -17.77
C THR A 218 32.41 -3.46 -17.63
N ALA A 219 31.66 -4.32 -16.95
CA ALA A 219 30.25 -4.12 -16.73
C ALA A 219 29.96 -2.86 -15.88
N PRO A 220 28.83 -2.16 -16.10
CA PRO A 220 28.48 -1.00 -15.32
C PRO A 220 28.38 -1.37 -13.83
N ARG A 221 29.11 -0.64 -12.98
CA ARG A 221 29.11 -0.84 -11.52
C ARG A 221 27.85 -0.30 -10.84
N THR A 222 26.98 0.34 -11.60
CA THR A 222 25.71 0.93 -11.14
C THR A 222 24.55 0.13 -11.74
N ALA A 223 24.40 -1.10 -11.32
CA ALA A 223 23.19 -1.87 -11.60
C ALA A 223 22.13 -1.55 -10.55
N ALA A 224 20.88 -1.61 -10.97
CA ALA A 224 19.76 -1.51 -10.05
C ALA A 224 18.89 -2.76 -10.21
N ARG A 225 18.59 -3.39 -9.09
CA ARG A 225 17.61 -4.48 -9.05
C ARG A 225 16.22 -3.90 -9.03
N VAL A 226 15.36 -4.40 -9.90
CA VAL A 226 13.93 -4.07 -9.93
C VAL A 226 13.14 -5.36 -9.84
N ASN A 227 12.44 -5.55 -8.75
CA ASN A 227 11.53 -6.68 -8.55
C ASN A 227 10.10 -6.19 -8.53
N THR A 228 9.22 -6.86 -9.25
CA THR A 228 7.79 -6.54 -9.23
C THR A 228 7.00 -7.75 -8.75
N TYR A 229 6.12 -7.51 -7.79
CA TYR A 229 5.28 -8.53 -7.17
C TYR A 229 3.81 -8.16 -7.32
N VAL A 230 2.98 -9.15 -7.62
CA VAL A 230 1.51 -9.04 -7.56
C VAL A 230 1.02 -9.97 -6.46
N SER A 231 0.61 -9.40 -5.33
CA SER A 231 0.11 -10.17 -4.19
C SER A 231 -1.41 -10.15 -4.17
N VAL A 232 -2.02 -11.33 -4.18
CA VAL A 232 -3.48 -11.52 -4.13
C VAL A 232 -3.87 -11.92 -2.72
N THR A 233 -4.72 -11.12 -2.07
CA THR A 233 -5.24 -11.43 -0.74
C THR A 233 -6.66 -11.95 -0.85
N PHE A 234 -6.87 -13.13 -0.31
CA PHE A 234 -8.05 -13.98 -0.44
C PHE A 234 -8.71 -14.20 0.93
N ASP A 235 -10.03 -14.12 0.97
CA ASP A 235 -10.87 -14.37 2.13
C ASP A 235 -11.66 -15.68 1.93
N PRO A 236 -11.23 -16.79 2.51
CA PRO A 236 -11.91 -18.06 2.32
C PRO A 236 -13.37 -18.04 2.79
N ALA A 237 -13.69 -17.23 3.80
CA ALA A 237 -15.08 -17.14 4.30
C ALA A 237 -16.07 -16.56 3.29
N ARG A 238 -15.57 -15.90 2.24
CA ARG A 238 -16.38 -15.34 1.13
C ARG A 238 -16.38 -16.19 -0.12
N SER A 239 -15.66 -17.28 -0.11
CA SER A 239 -15.65 -18.23 -1.19
C SER A 239 -16.88 -19.15 -1.14
N PRO A 240 -17.44 -19.58 -2.26
CA PRO A 240 -18.48 -20.61 -2.31
C PRO A 240 -18.05 -21.92 -1.63
N ALA A 241 -16.76 -22.26 -1.66
CA ALA A 241 -16.15 -23.39 -0.95
C ALA A 241 -15.72 -23.06 0.49
N GLY A 242 -15.95 -21.85 0.95
CA GLY A 242 -15.32 -21.26 2.14
C GLY A 242 -15.78 -21.74 3.51
N GLN A 243 -16.71 -22.68 3.57
CA GLN A 243 -17.08 -23.40 4.80
C GLN A 243 -16.31 -24.73 4.95
N GLY A 244 -15.32 -24.96 4.06
CA GLY A 244 -14.47 -26.15 4.07
C GLY A 244 -13.23 -25.99 4.95
N ASP A 245 -12.43 -27.05 4.94
CA ASP A 245 -11.13 -27.13 5.57
C ASP A 245 -10.11 -26.13 4.94
N ILE A 246 -9.04 -25.85 5.67
CA ILE A 246 -7.91 -24.99 5.22
C ILE A 246 -7.34 -25.49 3.88
N SER A 247 -7.25 -26.81 3.70
CA SER A 247 -6.76 -27.41 2.45
C SER A 247 -7.63 -27.03 1.24
N THR A 248 -8.94 -27.02 1.39
CA THR A 248 -9.90 -26.59 0.35
C THR A 248 -9.72 -25.10 0.00
N ALA A 249 -9.53 -24.27 1.03
CA ALA A 249 -9.28 -22.84 0.85
C ALA A 249 -7.96 -22.54 0.12
N ILE A 250 -6.91 -23.31 0.44
CA ILE A 250 -5.61 -23.23 -0.23
C ILE A 250 -5.73 -23.64 -1.71
N GLY A 251 -6.45 -24.74 -1.99
CA GLY A 251 -6.67 -25.21 -3.35
C GLY A 251 -7.45 -24.18 -4.19
N GLU A 252 -8.42 -23.49 -3.60
CA GLU A 252 -9.17 -22.44 -4.28
C GLU A 252 -8.34 -21.18 -4.50
N LEU A 253 -7.53 -20.76 -3.52
CA LEU A 253 -6.56 -19.70 -3.69
C LEU A 253 -5.61 -20.02 -4.85
N GLY A 254 -5.11 -21.26 -4.94
CA GLY A 254 -4.23 -21.71 -6.01
C GLY A 254 -4.88 -21.56 -7.38
N ARG A 255 -6.13 -22.04 -7.54
CA ARG A 255 -6.89 -21.89 -8.80
C ARG A 255 -7.18 -20.43 -9.14
N THR A 256 -7.60 -19.64 -8.15
CA THR A 256 -7.88 -18.20 -8.34
C THR A 256 -6.63 -17.46 -8.78
N THR A 257 -5.49 -17.73 -8.12
CA THR A 257 -4.22 -17.10 -8.44
C THR A 257 -3.73 -17.48 -9.85
N GLU A 258 -3.95 -18.74 -10.28
CA GLU A 258 -3.61 -19.19 -11.64
C GLU A 258 -4.46 -18.48 -12.70
N ALA A 259 -5.77 -18.39 -12.47
CA ALA A 259 -6.67 -17.68 -13.39
C ALA A 259 -6.29 -16.21 -13.52
N LEU A 260 -5.94 -15.56 -12.39
CA LEU A 260 -5.49 -14.18 -12.40
C LEU A 260 -4.13 -14.01 -13.08
N ALA A 261 -3.20 -14.94 -12.86
CA ALA A 261 -1.89 -14.95 -13.47
C ALA A 261 -1.96 -15.06 -15.01
N SER A 262 -2.78 -15.97 -15.52
CA SER A 262 -2.95 -16.16 -16.97
C SER A 262 -3.51 -14.92 -17.66
N ALA A 263 -4.38 -14.17 -16.99
CA ALA A 263 -4.97 -12.95 -17.55
C ALA A 263 -4.01 -11.75 -17.57
N LEU A 264 -2.93 -11.74 -16.75
CA LEU A 264 -1.96 -10.65 -16.71
C LEU A 264 -1.14 -10.51 -18.00
N GLY A 265 -1.00 -11.58 -18.79
CA GLY A 265 -0.30 -11.53 -20.07
C GLY A 265 -0.87 -10.48 -21.03
N SER A 266 -2.19 -10.33 -21.08
CA SER A 266 -2.85 -9.31 -21.90
C SER A 266 -2.61 -7.87 -21.43
N CYS A 267 -2.15 -7.70 -20.20
CA CYS A 267 -1.80 -6.40 -19.59
C CYS A 267 -0.33 -5.99 -19.82
N GLY A 268 0.41 -6.71 -20.67
CA GLY A 268 1.86 -6.48 -20.85
C GLY A 268 2.71 -6.92 -19.65
N VAL A 269 2.22 -7.90 -18.89
CA VAL A 269 2.90 -8.42 -17.69
C VAL A 269 3.18 -9.90 -17.86
N THR A 270 4.43 -10.30 -17.81
CA THR A 270 4.83 -11.71 -17.81
C THR A 270 4.92 -12.20 -16.37
N VAL A 271 4.16 -13.21 -16.02
CA VAL A 271 4.32 -13.90 -14.74
C VAL A 271 5.49 -14.86 -14.87
N THR A 272 6.55 -14.62 -14.10
CA THR A 272 7.76 -15.45 -14.14
C THR A 272 7.61 -16.68 -13.26
N ASP A 273 7.04 -16.50 -12.06
CA ASP A 273 6.81 -17.59 -11.12
C ASP A 273 5.87 -17.15 -9.98
N ARG A 274 5.55 -18.08 -9.08
CA ARG A 274 4.97 -17.80 -7.76
C ARG A 274 6.08 -17.78 -6.72
N ALA A 275 6.05 -16.78 -5.82
CA ALA A 275 7.02 -16.74 -4.74
C ALA A 275 6.87 -17.95 -3.83
N THR A 276 7.96 -18.68 -3.58
CA THR A 276 8.01 -19.78 -2.61
C THR A 276 7.96 -19.27 -1.17
N ALA A 277 7.80 -20.16 -0.21
CA ALA A 277 7.82 -19.78 1.20
C ALA A 277 9.19 -19.21 1.61
N ALA A 278 10.28 -19.84 1.20
CA ALA A 278 11.63 -19.35 1.49
C ALA A 278 11.91 -17.98 0.84
N GLU A 279 11.50 -17.78 -0.42
CA GLU A 279 11.63 -16.49 -1.08
C GLU A 279 10.82 -15.39 -0.38
N LEU A 280 9.59 -15.67 0.09
CA LEU A 280 8.81 -14.69 0.85
C LEU A 280 9.49 -14.34 2.18
N ALA A 281 10.05 -15.33 2.88
CA ALA A 281 10.83 -15.09 4.09
C ALA A 281 12.07 -14.24 3.77
N GLY A 282 12.76 -14.53 2.67
CA GLY A 282 13.92 -13.79 2.19
C GLY A 282 13.59 -12.33 1.85
N ILE A 283 12.51 -12.08 1.12
CA ILE A 283 12.04 -10.71 0.78
C ILE A 283 11.79 -9.90 2.05
N VAL A 284 11.13 -10.51 3.05
CA VAL A 284 10.84 -9.84 4.32
C VAL A 284 12.12 -9.63 5.12
N ARG A 285 13.03 -10.61 5.18
CA ARG A 285 14.31 -10.49 5.87
C ARG A 285 15.17 -9.38 5.27
N ALA A 286 15.35 -9.38 3.94
CA ALA A 286 16.12 -8.34 3.23
C ALA A 286 15.52 -6.93 3.41
N ALA A 287 14.22 -6.85 3.64
CA ALA A 287 13.57 -5.57 3.94
C ALA A 287 13.88 -5.08 5.35
N TYR A 288 13.92 -5.98 6.35
CA TYR A 288 14.28 -5.64 7.74
C TYR A 288 15.79 -5.46 7.93
N ASP A 289 16.59 -6.19 7.18
CA ASP A 289 18.05 -6.13 7.26
C ASP A 289 18.68 -5.96 5.88
N PRO A 290 18.72 -4.73 5.36
CA PRO A 290 19.26 -4.45 4.03
C PRO A 290 20.71 -4.92 3.84
N ALA A 291 21.52 -4.95 4.91
CA ALA A 291 22.90 -5.41 4.85
C ALA A 291 23.01 -6.93 4.58
N SER A 292 22.02 -7.71 5.02
CA SER A 292 21.99 -9.17 4.82
C SER A 292 21.40 -9.59 3.47
N ARG A 293 21.01 -8.66 2.61
CA ARG A 293 20.32 -8.96 1.34
C ARG A 293 21.07 -9.98 0.46
N ALA A 294 22.36 -9.82 0.31
CA ALA A 294 23.16 -10.73 -0.51
C ALA A 294 23.19 -12.17 0.03
N ASP A 295 23.17 -12.34 1.34
CA ASP A 295 23.16 -13.64 1.99
C ASP A 295 21.77 -14.25 1.93
N THR A 296 20.74 -13.44 2.12
CA THR A 296 19.33 -13.80 2.01
C THR A 296 18.96 -14.34 0.63
N ASP A 297 19.48 -13.71 -0.43
CA ASP A 297 19.26 -14.13 -1.82
C ASP A 297 19.88 -15.51 -2.15
N ARG A 298 20.81 -15.99 -1.33
CA ARG A 298 21.48 -17.31 -1.48
C ARG A 298 20.86 -18.41 -0.63
N SER A 299 19.93 -18.07 0.27
CA SER A 299 19.38 -19.02 1.24
C SER A 299 18.02 -19.53 0.80
N ASP A 300 17.93 -20.83 0.52
CA ASP A 300 16.69 -21.49 0.12
C ASP A 300 15.91 -22.06 1.31
N ASP A 301 16.46 -21.99 2.55
CA ASP A 301 15.92 -22.65 3.75
C ASP A 301 15.33 -21.66 4.76
N LEU A 302 15.10 -20.40 4.39
CA LEU A 302 14.61 -19.38 5.30
C LEU A 302 13.17 -19.67 5.76
N THR A 303 12.98 -19.60 7.06
CA THR A 303 11.66 -19.76 7.69
C THR A 303 11.05 -18.41 8.07
N TRP A 304 9.76 -18.41 8.45
CA TRP A 304 9.10 -17.18 8.89
C TRP A 304 9.69 -16.63 10.21
N ALA A 305 10.32 -17.48 11.02
CA ALA A 305 11.02 -17.08 12.23
C ALA A 305 12.29 -16.26 11.90
N ASP A 306 12.95 -16.59 10.78
CA ASP A 306 14.17 -15.92 10.32
C ASP A 306 13.87 -14.62 9.55
N ALA A 307 12.63 -14.46 9.05
CA ALA A 307 12.21 -13.31 8.27
C ALA A 307 12.14 -12.00 9.09
N GLY A 308 12.00 -12.09 10.40
CA GLY A 308 11.87 -10.93 11.28
C GLY A 308 13.20 -10.27 11.64
N PRO A 309 13.15 -9.01 12.13
CA PRO A 309 14.34 -8.35 12.64
C PRO A 309 14.73 -8.88 14.02
N ILE A 310 16.02 -8.79 14.37
CA ILE A 310 16.51 -9.04 15.74
C ILE A 310 15.99 -7.98 16.69
N GLY A 311 15.95 -6.74 16.24
CA GLY A 311 15.37 -5.63 16.98
C GLY A 311 14.77 -4.58 16.08
N ALA A 312 13.68 -3.98 16.55
CA ALA A 312 13.08 -2.85 15.83
C ALA A 312 12.52 -1.82 16.80
N GLU A 313 12.57 -0.55 16.41
CA GLU A 313 12.05 0.57 17.19
C GLU A 313 11.29 1.54 16.27
N GLU A 314 10.03 1.81 16.61
CA GLU A 314 9.21 2.77 15.90
C GLU A 314 9.38 4.16 16.50
N HIS A 315 9.81 5.09 15.67
CA HIS A 315 9.85 6.52 15.93
C HIS A 315 8.64 7.23 15.31
N PRO A 316 8.31 8.46 15.72
CA PRO A 316 7.17 9.16 15.14
C PRO A 316 7.24 9.33 13.62
N ASP A 317 8.43 9.46 13.07
CA ASP A 317 8.72 9.84 11.69
C ASP A 317 9.50 8.81 10.89
N HIS A 318 10.08 7.80 11.53
CA HIS A 318 10.81 6.71 10.88
C HIS A 318 10.69 5.41 11.68
N TYR A 319 11.13 4.31 11.07
CA TYR A 319 11.17 2.97 11.66
C TYR A 319 12.60 2.45 11.58
N ARG A 320 13.24 2.23 12.71
CA ARG A 320 14.58 1.63 12.81
C ARG A 320 14.44 0.11 12.99
N HIS A 321 15.19 -0.65 12.21
CA HIS A 321 15.17 -2.11 12.26
C HIS A 321 16.53 -2.65 11.82
N ASP A 322 17.09 -3.61 12.53
CA ASP A 322 18.41 -4.21 12.30
C ASP A 322 19.41 -3.21 11.69
N SER A 323 19.85 -3.39 10.45
CA SER A 323 20.76 -2.49 9.74
C SER A 323 20.07 -1.34 9.01
N GLY A 324 18.72 -1.25 9.04
CA GLY A 324 17.96 -0.31 8.23
C GLY A 324 17.21 0.75 9.02
N ILE A 325 17.02 1.91 8.40
CA ILE A 325 16.14 2.98 8.85
C ILE A 325 15.18 3.29 7.70
N SER A 326 13.89 3.07 7.93
CA SER A 326 12.86 3.23 6.89
C SER A 326 11.94 4.40 7.17
N VAL A 327 11.54 5.10 6.13
CA VAL A 327 10.44 6.08 6.17
C VAL A 327 9.35 5.63 5.23
N SER A 328 8.11 5.75 5.68
CA SER A 328 6.94 5.34 4.93
C SER A 328 5.95 6.48 4.73
N TRP A 329 5.35 6.52 3.56
CA TRP A 329 4.33 7.49 3.15
C TRP A 329 3.11 6.78 2.62
N ALA A 330 1.99 7.47 2.67
CA ALA A 330 0.77 7.12 1.96
C ALA A 330 0.37 8.22 0.97
N TRP A 331 -0.29 7.83 -0.09
CA TRP A 331 -0.89 8.76 -1.04
C TRP A 331 -1.90 9.69 -0.37
N HIS A 332 -1.72 10.99 -0.54
CA HIS A 332 -2.60 12.01 0.04
C HIS A 332 -3.51 12.67 -0.97
N GLU A 333 -2.96 13.05 -2.12
CA GLU A 333 -3.71 13.67 -3.22
C GLU A 333 -3.35 13.02 -4.54
N ALA A 334 -4.38 12.65 -5.31
CA ALA A 334 -4.28 12.20 -6.68
C ALA A 334 -3.93 13.36 -7.63
N PRO A 335 -3.40 13.05 -8.80
CA PRO A 335 -3.27 14.05 -9.86
C PRO A 335 -4.61 14.71 -10.14
N ARG A 336 -4.62 16.05 -10.20
CA ARG A 336 -5.84 16.83 -10.51
C ARG A 336 -6.13 16.89 -12.00
N GLN A 337 -5.10 16.65 -12.80
CA GLN A 337 -5.16 16.63 -14.26
C GLN A 337 -5.17 15.19 -14.75
N ASN A 338 -5.64 14.99 -15.96
CA ASN A 338 -5.41 13.75 -16.66
C ASN A 338 -3.90 13.57 -16.86
N VAL A 339 -3.43 12.36 -16.71
CA VAL A 339 -2.02 11.99 -16.74
C VAL A 339 -1.77 10.90 -17.78
N PRO A 340 -0.57 10.83 -18.36
CA PRO A 340 -0.20 9.73 -19.25
C PRO A 340 -0.04 8.42 -18.45
N ALA A 341 0.01 7.28 -19.15
CA ALA A 341 0.13 5.96 -18.55
C ALA A 341 1.40 5.77 -17.71
N ASP A 342 2.48 6.45 -18.06
CA ASP A 342 3.80 6.38 -17.44
C ASP A 342 4.03 7.37 -16.29
N VAL A 343 2.97 8.02 -15.79
CA VAL A 343 3.08 9.08 -14.75
C VAL A 343 3.84 8.65 -13.50
N LEU A 344 3.79 7.36 -13.13
CA LEU A 344 4.49 6.81 -11.97
C LEU A 344 5.96 6.46 -12.25
N SER A 345 6.43 6.53 -13.48
CA SER A 345 7.76 6.08 -13.90
C SER A 345 8.88 6.70 -13.04
N ARG A 346 8.78 8.00 -12.73
CA ARG A 346 9.75 8.68 -11.87
C ARG A 346 9.75 8.16 -10.43
N LEU A 347 8.58 7.83 -9.90
CA LEU A 347 8.45 7.31 -8.54
C LEU A 347 8.96 5.89 -8.42
N VAL A 348 8.70 5.04 -9.41
CA VAL A 348 9.15 3.63 -9.40
C VAL A 348 10.56 3.44 -9.97
N ALA A 349 11.17 4.47 -10.58
CA ALA A 349 12.51 4.39 -11.09
C ALA A 349 13.52 4.03 -9.99
N PRO A 350 14.53 3.21 -10.29
CA PRO A 350 15.67 2.99 -9.41
C PRO A 350 16.34 4.28 -8.97
N GLY A 351 16.87 4.31 -7.76
CA GLY A 351 17.60 5.43 -7.19
C GLY A 351 18.75 4.96 -6.30
N SER A 352 19.37 5.90 -5.59
CA SER A 352 20.52 5.62 -4.73
C SER A 352 20.16 4.82 -3.47
N TYR A 353 18.87 4.77 -3.10
CA TYR A 353 18.40 4.10 -1.89
C TYR A 353 17.34 3.05 -2.22
N PRO A 354 17.32 1.91 -1.50
CA PRO A 354 16.25 0.92 -1.59
C PRO A 354 14.88 1.57 -1.38
N LYS A 355 13.97 1.27 -2.27
CA LYS A 355 12.62 1.84 -2.24
C LYS A 355 11.59 0.77 -2.66
N ARG A 356 10.45 0.75 -1.96
CA ARG A 356 9.28 -0.05 -2.32
C ARG A 356 8.10 0.87 -2.56
N VAL A 357 7.45 0.71 -3.71
CA VAL A 357 6.21 1.41 -4.08
C VAL A 357 5.12 0.37 -4.23
N SER A 358 4.08 0.46 -3.42
CA SER A 358 2.97 -0.50 -3.43
C SER A 358 1.67 0.19 -3.76
N LEU A 359 1.02 -0.26 -4.85
CA LEU A 359 -0.33 0.12 -5.23
C LEU A 359 -1.29 -0.98 -4.75
N GLN A 360 -2.24 -0.61 -3.92
CA GLN A 360 -3.30 -1.51 -3.46
C GLN A 360 -4.59 -1.23 -4.20
N TYR A 361 -5.14 -2.26 -4.80
CA TYR A 361 -6.40 -2.26 -5.52
C TYR A 361 -7.40 -3.08 -4.72
N ARG A 362 -8.45 -2.43 -4.22
CA ARG A 362 -9.52 -3.08 -3.48
C ARG A 362 -10.80 -3.05 -4.31
N PRO A 363 -11.11 -4.15 -5.01
CA PRO A 363 -12.32 -4.24 -5.80
C PRO A 363 -13.54 -4.22 -4.86
N LEU A 364 -14.60 -3.56 -5.29
CA LEU A 364 -15.87 -3.61 -4.59
C LEU A 364 -16.80 -4.59 -5.32
N PRO A 365 -17.45 -5.51 -4.58
CA PRO A 365 -18.54 -6.31 -5.16
C PRO A 365 -19.64 -5.40 -5.70
N ALA A 366 -20.33 -5.80 -6.78
CA ALA A 366 -21.30 -4.97 -7.47
C ALA A 366 -22.32 -4.31 -6.51
N ALA A 367 -22.90 -5.09 -5.58
CA ALA A 367 -23.86 -4.57 -4.61
C ALA A 367 -23.27 -3.50 -3.65
N GLU A 368 -21.97 -3.57 -3.34
CA GLU A 368 -21.29 -2.55 -2.52
C GLU A 368 -20.88 -1.35 -3.39
N ALA A 369 -20.50 -1.60 -4.64
CA ALA A 369 -20.15 -0.57 -5.61
C ALA A 369 -21.31 0.37 -5.87
N THR A 370 -22.50 -0.17 -6.19
CA THR A 370 -23.73 0.61 -6.41
C THR A 370 -24.05 1.51 -5.21
N ARG A 371 -24.06 0.95 -4.00
CA ARG A 371 -24.31 1.74 -2.78
C ARG A 371 -23.31 2.87 -2.57
N VAL A 372 -22.03 2.58 -2.78
CA VAL A 372 -20.95 3.56 -2.62
C VAL A 372 -21.11 4.71 -3.60
N LEU A 373 -21.47 4.42 -4.85
CA LEU A 373 -21.67 5.44 -5.89
C LEU A 373 -22.96 6.23 -5.66
N GLU A 374 -24.05 5.58 -5.28
CA GLU A 374 -25.30 6.25 -4.89
C GLU A 374 -25.09 7.20 -3.71
N ASP A 375 -24.38 6.76 -2.67
CA ASP A 375 -24.02 7.59 -1.51
C ASP A 375 -23.21 8.83 -1.94
N GLU A 376 -22.30 8.68 -2.91
CA GLU A 376 -21.52 9.81 -3.42
C GLU A 376 -22.35 10.77 -4.25
N VAL A 377 -23.23 10.26 -5.12
CA VAL A 377 -24.15 11.09 -5.91
C VAL A 377 -25.10 11.86 -4.98
N ASN A 378 -25.68 11.16 -3.99
CA ASN A 378 -26.58 11.78 -3.00
C ASN A 378 -25.83 12.82 -2.15
N ALA A 379 -24.61 12.54 -1.73
CA ALA A 379 -23.78 13.49 -0.99
C ALA A 379 -23.42 14.74 -1.82
N ALA A 380 -23.19 14.56 -3.13
CA ALA A 380 -22.95 15.69 -4.03
C ALA A 380 -24.21 16.54 -4.22
N ALA A 381 -25.36 15.90 -4.45
CA ALA A 381 -26.66 16.58 -4.57
C ALA A 381 -27.04 17.32 -3.29
N PHE A 382 -26.84 16.71 -2.11
CA PHE A 382 -27.09 17.37 -0.83
C PHE A 382 -26.22 18.62 -0.63
N ARG A 383 -24.92 18.56 -0.97
CA ARG A 383 -24.02 19.71 -0.87
C ARG A 383 -24.44 20.84 -1.82
N GLU A 384 -24.89 20.51 -3.03
CA GLU A 384 -25.42 21.46 -3.98
C GLU A 384 -26.68 22.16 -3.44
N GLN A 385 -27.65 21.38 -2.94
CA GLN A 385 -28.89 21.92 -2.37
C GLN A 385 -28.63 22.81 -1.15
N TYR A 386 -27.71 22.41 -0.28
CA TYR A 386 -27.33 23.20 0.89
C TYR A 386 -26.70 24.54 0.49
N ARG A 387 -25.80 24.55 -0.53
CA ARG A 387 -25.20 25.80 -1.04
C ARG A 387 -26.23 26.72 -1.67
N ARG A 388 -27.13 26.20 -2.50
CA ARG A 388 -28.23 26.99 -3.09
C ARG A 388 -29.08 27.68 -2.01
N ARG A 389 -29.37 26.97 -0.92
CA ARG A 389 -30.11 27.52 0.22
C ARG A 389 -29.33 28.57 1.01
N THR A 390 -28.01 28.49 1.04
CA THR A 390 -27.14 29.42 1.79
C THR A 390 -26.60 30.55 0.92
N GLY A 391 -27.05 30.69 -0.33
CA GLY A 391 -26.64 31.79 -1.25
C GLY A 391 -25.16 31.73 -1.64
N ARG A 392 -24.52 30.54 -1.62
CA ARG A 392 -23.11 30.36 -2.00
C ARG A 392 -23.03 29.85 -3.43
N ASP A 393 -22.19 30.50 -4.26
CA ASP A 393 -21.95 30.09 -5.63
C ASP A 393 -21.28 28.73 -5.73
N GLU A 394 -21.58 28.03 -6.81
CA GLU A 394 -20.94 26.76 -7.15
C GLU A 394 -19.50 27.02 -7.58
N THR A 395 -18.54 26.31 -6.96
CA THR A 395 -17.17 26.40 -7.44
C THR A 395 -16.98 25.46 -8.63
N ALA A 396 -16.10 25.81 -9.59
CA ALA A 396 -15.76 24.97 -10.74
C ALA A 396 -15.32 23.54 -10.30
N ARG A 397 -14.71 23.45 -9.11
CA ARG A 397 -14.31 22.16 -8.51
C ARG A 397 -15.51 21.30 -8.10
N ASP A 398 -16.55 21.91 -7.58
CA ASP A 398 -17.75 21.19 -7.14
C ASP A 398 -18.56 20.68 -8.35
N ALA A 399 -18.67 21.50 -9.41
CA ALA A 399 -19.27 21.08 -10.68
C ALA A 399 -18.51 19.90 -11.30
N TYR A 400 -17.17 19.95 -11.29
CA TYR A 400 -16.34 18.86 -11.77
C TYR A 400 -16.53 17.58 -10.95
N ASP A 401 -16.50 17.67 -9.61
CA ASP A 401 -16.68 16.52 -8.71
C ASP A 401 -18.07 15.86 -8.94
N GLN A 402 -19.12 16.67 -9.18
CA GLN A 402 -20.48 16.17 -9.45
C GLN A 402 -20.59 15.49 -10.81
N ALA A 403 -20.04 16.09 -11.86
CA ALA A 403 -20.02 15.48 -13.20
C ALA A 403 -19.31 14.12 -13.18
N ARG A 404 -18.19 14.02 -12.49
CA ARG A 404 -17.45 12.78 -12.32
C ARG A 404 -18.20 11.72 -11.48
N ALA A 405 -18.98 12.15 -10.47
CA ALA A 405 -19.82 11.24 -9.71
C ALA A 405 -20.88 10.59 -10.59
N ARG A 406 -21.55 11.38 -11.41
CA ARG A 406 -22.57 10.89 -12.35
C ARG A 406 -21.96 10.00 -13.43
N GLN A 407 -20.79 10.36 -13.95
CA GLN A 407 -20.08 9.55 -14.94
C GLN A 407 -19.72 8.17 -14.37
N ALA A 408 -19.13 8.10 -13.15
CA ALA A 408 -18.77 6.83 -12.53
C ALA A 408 -19.99 5.94 -12.24
N ALA A 409 -21.13 6.54 -11.84
CA ALA A 409 -22.36 5.80 -11.66
C ALA A 409 -22.92 5.26 -12.99
N ALA A 410 -22.80 6.02 -14.08
CA ALA A 410 -23.19 5.57 -15.42
C ALA A 410 -22.28 4.46 -15.95
N GLU A 411 -20.98 4.55 -15.73
CA GLU A 411 -20.00 3.52 -16.09
C GLU A 411 -20.25 2.21 -15.31
N GLU A 412 -20.53 2.31 -14.02
CA GLU A 412 -20.90 1.12 -13.20
C GLU A 412 -22.19 0.47 -13.69
N ALA A 413 -23.22 1.27 -13.99
CA ALA A 413 -24.48 0.77 -14.53
C ALA A 413 -24.32 0.03 -15.87
N THR A 414 -23.25 0.32 -16.63
CA THR A 414 -22.88 -0.39 -17.86
C THR A 414 -21.92 -1.57 -17.62
N GLY A 415 -21.65 -1.91 -16.35
CA GLY A 415 -20.84 -3.08 -15.96
C GLY A 415 -19.36 -2.78 -15.65
N ALA A 416 -18.96 -1.51 -15.57
CA ALA A 416 -17.61 -1.17 -15.11
C ALA A 416 -17.46 -1.47 -13.62
N GLY A 417 -16.41 -2.22 -13.25
CA GLY A 417 -16.09 -2.51 -11.86
C GLY A 417 -15.56 -1.28 -11.12
N VAL A 418 -15.91 -1.16 -9.85
CA VAL A 418 -15.40 -0.09 -8.97
C VAL A 418 -14.25 -0.62 -8.11
N THR A 419 -13.09 0.02 -8.23
CA THR A 419 -11.91 -0.35 -7.46
C THR A 419 -11.39 0.84 -6.67
N LEU A 420 -11.19 0.64 -5.37
CA LEU A 420 -10.55 1.64 -4.51
C LEU A 420 -9.03 1.48 -4.58
N VAL A 421 -8.35 2.54 -4.95
CA VAL A 421 -6.89 2.54 -5.13
C VAL A 421 -6.23 3.34 -4.01
N THR A 422 -5.15 2.80 -3.45
CA THR A 422 -4.25 3.49 -2.53
C THR A 422 -2.81 3.20 -2.91
N LEU A 423 -1.89 4.12 -2.58
CA LEU A 423 -0.47 3.95 -2.84
C LEU A 423 0.32 4.20 -1.57
N TYR A 424 1.30 3.36 -1.33
CA TYR A 424 2.26 3.48 -0.23
C TYR A 424 3.68 3.43 -0.78
N VAL A 425 4.55 4.18 -0.15
CA VAL A 425 5.98 4.21 -0.49
C VAL A 425 6.78 4.01 0.78
N THR A 426 7.82 3.20 0.72
CA THR A 426 8.82 3.07 1.79
C THR A 426 10.20 3.20 1.17
N THR A 427 11.03 4.08 1.70
CA THR A 427 12.46 4.14 1.39
C THR A 427 13.26 3.73 2.61
N THR A 428 14.40 3.09 2.40
CA THR A 428 15.24 2.55 3.46
C THR A 428 16.67 3.03 3.26
N VAL A 429 17.34 3.42 4.35
CA VAL A 429 18.75 3.76 4.38
C VAL A 429 19.46 2.91 5.42
N THR A 430 20.77 2.71 5.28
CA THR A 430 21.59 1.99 6.27
C THR A 430 22.29 2.95 7.24
N HIS A 431 22.46 4.21 6.86
CA HIS A 431 23.08 5.23 7.70
C HIS A 431 22.09 6.37 7.98
N GLU A 432 22.07 6.86 9.22
CA GLU A 432 21.13 7.90 9.65
C GLU A 432 21.36 9.25 8.94
N GLU A 433 22.61 9.54 8.57
CA GLU A 433 22.99 10.73 7.82
C GLU A 433 22.35 10.81 6.44
N ASP A 434 22.07 9.68 5.82
CA ASP A 434 21.42 9.60 4.51
C ASP A 434 19.90 9.82 4.54
N LEU A 435 19.30 9.73 5.74
CA LEU A 435 17.85 9.72 5.89
C LEU A 435 17.18 10.96 5.30
N ALA A 436 17.72 12.13 5.59
CA ALA A 436 17.17 13.40 5.10
C ALA A 436 17.22 13.49 3.57
N GLN A 437 18.32 13.03 2.96
CA GLN A 437 18.49 13.03 1.52
C GLN A 437 17.54 12.02 0.85
N ALA A 438 17.41 10.81 1.39
CA ALA A 438 16.51 9.77 0.87
C ALA A 438 15.04 10.24 0.91
N VAL A 439 14.64 10.94 1.98
CA VAL A 439 13.32 11.55 2.11
C VAL A 439 13.11 12.60 1.02
N ALA A 440 14.04 13.54 0.84
CA ALA A 440 13.92 14.60 -0.16
C ALA A 440 13.84 14.04 -1.59
N ILE A 441 14.66 13.04 -1.94
CA ILE A 441 14.63 12.39 -3.25
C ILE A 441 13.28 11.69 -3.48
N THR A 442 12.75 11.00 -2.47
CA THR A 442 11.48 10.26 -2.59
C THR A 442 10.31 11.22 -2.77
N GLU A 443 10.26 12.31 -2.00
CA GLU A 443 9.22 13.32 -2.10
C GLU A 443 9.29 14.07 -3.44
N ALA A 444 10.47 14.42 -3.92
CA ALA A 444 10.68 15.02 -5.23
C ALA A 444 10.26 14.08 -6.39
N ALA A 445 10.56 12.79 -6.28
CA ALA A 445 10.12 11.80 -7.27
C ALA A 445 8.59 11.65 -7.32
N ALA A 446 7.92 11.75 -6.17
CA ALA A 446 6.47 11.74 -6.09
C ALA A 446 5.85 13.01 -6.70
N GLU A 447 6.42 14.18 -6.44
CA GLU A 447 5.99 15.44 -7.04
C GLU A 447 6.18 15.44 -8.57
N ALA A 448 7.30 14.90 -9.06
CA ALA A 448 7.54 14.69 -10.48
C ALA A 448 6.52 13.73 -11.12
N SER A 449 6.01 12.78 -10.35
CA SER A 449 4.90 11.89 -10.71
C SER A 449 3.51 12.50 -10.46
N ARG A 450 3.43 13.80 -10.19
CA ARG A 450 2.19 14.55 -9.89
C ARG A 450 1.38 13.98 -8.73
N ILE A 451 2.04 13.32 -7.79
CA ILE A 451 1.45 12.72 -6.60
C ILE A 451 1.93 13.47 -5.37
N ARG A 452 1.02 13.74 -4.44
CA ARG A 452 1.38 14.22 -3.10
C ARG A 452 1.37 13.09 -2.11
N LEU A 453 2.53 12.82 -1.53
CA LEU A 453 2.71 11.88 -0.44
C LEU A 453 2.53 12.58 0.91
N ARG A 454 2.05 11.82 1.90
CA ARG A 454 2.01 12.23 3.29
C ARG A 454 2.73 11.18 4.14
N ARG A 455 3.75 11.62 4.88
CA ARG A 455 4.48 10.77 5.82
C ARG A 455 3.53 10.18 6.86
N LEU A 456 3.72 8.92 7.19
CA LEU A 456 2.88 8.17 8.13
C LEU A 456 3.38 8.39 9.58
N TRP A 457 3.18 9.60 10.08
CA TRP A 457 3.57 9.97 11.45
C TRP A 457 2.93 9.06 12.50
N GLY A 458 3.74 8.38 13.34
CA GLY A 458 3.29 7.48 14.40
C GLY A 458 2.62 6.20 13.88
N SER A 459 2.94 5.79 12.64
CA SER A 459 2.46 4.57 12.01
C SER A 459 3.48 4.06 10.97
N GLN A 460 4.75 4.25 11.28
CA GLN A 460 5.84 3.94 10.36
C GLN A 460 6.02 2.44 10.17
N SER A 461 5.93 1.66 11.23
CA SER A 461 6.00 0.19 11.18
C SER A 461 4.87 -0.43 10.36
N ALA A 462 3.65 0.11 10.49
CA ALA A 462 2.51 -0.34 9.69
C ALA A 462 2.67 0.04 8.21
N GLY A 463 3.19 1.24 7.91
CA GLY A 463 3.52 1.68 6.55
C GLY A 463 4.59 0.80 5.90
N PHE A 464 5.65 0.49 6.63
CA PHE A 464 6.70 -0.44 6.20
C PHE A 464 6.12 -1.81 5.84
N ALA A 465 5.30 -2.40 6.73
CA ALA A 465 4.67 -3.68 6.50
C ALA A 465 3.72 -3.70 5.29
N THR A 466 3.06 -2.55 5.01
CA THR A 466 2.15 -2.41 3.88
C THR A 466 2.86 -2.51 2.53
N THR A 467 4.15 -2.15 2.47
CA THR A 467 4.95 -2.24 1.25
C THR A 467 5.65 -3.60 1.08
N LEU A 468 5.38 -4.56 1.96
CA LEU A 468 5.82 -5.95 1.83
C LEU A 468 4.74 -6.79 1.14
N PRO A 469 5.11 -7.88 0.45
CA PRO A 469 4.16 -8.78 -0.20
C PRO A 469 3.44 -9.71 0.80
N CYS A 470 3.00 -9.15 1.94
CA CYS A 470 2.40 -9.89 3.06
C CYS A 470 0.89 -9.66 3.20
N GLY A 471 0.25 -8.99 2.24
CA GLY A 471 -1.19 -8.78 2.24
C GLY A 471 -1.69 -7.80 3.32
N VAL A 472 -0.87 -6.87 3.78
CA VAL A 472 -1.30 -5.85 4.75
C VAL A 472 -2.08 -4.74 4.05
N CYS A 473 -3.33 -4.51 4.49
CA CYS A 473 -4.16 -3.41 4.01
C CYS A 473 -4.57 -2.47 5.16
N PRO A 474 -4.01 -1.26 5.26
CA PRO A 474 -4.32 -0.33 6.35
C PRO A 474 -5.78 0.05 6.46
N ALA A 475 -6.50 0.13 5.34
CA ALA A 475 -7.93 0.44 5.33
C ALA A 475 -8.79 -0.64 6.02
N GLU A 476 -8.35 -1.90 5.98
CA GLU A 476 -9.03 -3.00 6.67
C GLU A 476 -8.58 -3.13 8.13
N LEU A 477 -7.33 -2.77 8.46
CA LEU A 477 -6.85 -2.75 9.84
C LEU A 477 -7.67 -1.76 10.70
N THR A 478 -8.01 -0.60 10.16
CA THR A 478 -8.81 0.41 10.87
C THR A 478 -10.26 -0.01 11.10
N ARG A 479 -10.83 -0.84 10.22
CA ARG A 479 -12.21 -1.37 10.39
C ARG A 479 -12.32 -2.42 11.48
N ARG A 480 -11.21 -3.09 11.82
CA ARG A 480 -11.16 -4.21 12.78
C ARG A 480 -10.71 -3.80 14.17
N SER A 481 -10.31 -2.55 14.36
CA SER A 481 -9.81 -2.03 15.64
C SER A 481 -10.91 -1.51 16.57
N TRP A 482 -12.22 -1.72 16.23
CA TRP A 482 -13.37 -1.29 17.01
C TRP A 482 -14.28 -2.46 17.34
#